data_cc2700099a2a1fd56edb0ee3aea14ec1
#
_entry.id   cc2700099a2a1fd56edb0ee3aea14ec1
#
_cell.length_a   1.000
_cell.length_b   1.000
_cell.length_c   1.000
_cell.angle_alpha   90.00
_cell.angle_beta   90.00
_cell.angle_gamma   90.00
#
_symmetry.space_group_name_H-M   'P 1'
#
loop_
_entity.id
_entity.type
_entity.pdbx_description
1 polymer ?
#
loop_
_entity_poly.entity_id
_entity_poly.type
_entity_poly.pdbx_seq_one_letter_code
_entity_poly.pdbx_strand_id
1 'polypeptide(L)'
;MEKLELVRKWSLNTYKCTRQFISEKLGRGSRTVDLELEAQIDILRDNKKKYENILRLAQTLSTQLFQMVHTQRQLGDAFADLSLKSLELHEEFGYNADTQKLLAKNGETLLEAINFFIASVNTLVNKTIEDTLLTVKQYESARIEYDAYRTDLEELNLGPRDANTLPKIEQSQQLFQVHKEKYNKMRNNVSIKLKFLEENKVKVLHSQLLLFHNAIAAYFSGNQKQLEQTLKQFHIKLKTPGADAPSWLEQQ
;
A
#
# COMPACT_ATOMS: atom_id res chain seq x y z
N MET A 1 46.68 -3.46 11.54
CA MET A 1 46.61 -1.99 11.47
C MET A 1 45.35 -1.52 10.73
N GLU A 2 44.96 -2.03 9.57
CA GLU A 2 43.79 -1.61 8.79
C GLU A 2 42.42 -1.65 9.54
N LYS A 3 42.20 -2.72 10.34
CA LYS A 3 40.94 -2.82 11.10
C LYS A 3 40.75 -1.73 12.15
N LEU A 4 41.81 -1.31 12.80
CA LEU A 4 41.81 -0.25 13.81
C LEU A 4 41.58 1.14 13.17
N GLU A 5 42.13 1.37 11.97
CA GLU A 5 41.89 2.60 11.21
C GLU A 5 40.45 2.66 10.69
N LEU A 6 39.89 1.55 10.24
CA LEU A 6 38.47 1.48 9.81
C LEU A 6 37.53 1.78 10.99
N VAL A 7 37.77 1.20 12.16
CA VAL A 7 36.97 1.47 13.37
C VAL A 7 37.09 2.95 13.79
N ARG A 8 38.29 3.52 13.73
CA ARG A 8 38.51 4.94 14.04
C ARG A 8 37.78 5.86 13.06
N LYS A 9 37.86 5.59 11.77
CA LYS A 9 37.13 6.35 10.73
C LYS A 9 35.63 6.26 10.94
N TRP A 10 35.12 5.05 11.20
CA TRP A 10 33.70 4.84 11.48
C TRP A 10 33.21 5.58 12.74
N SER A 11 33.96 5.49 13.84
CA SER A 11 33.57 6.19 15.10
C SER A 11 33.62 7.70 14.96
N LEU A 12 34.58 8.27 14.25
CA LEU A 12 34.64 9.69 13.95
C LEU A 12 33.48 10.14 13.08
N ASN A 13 33.14 9.38 12.03
CA ASN A 13 31.98 9.67 11.17
C ASN A 13 30.67 9.63 11.98
N THR A 14 30.50 8.59 12.79
CA THR A 14 29.32 8.46 13.68
C THR A 14 29.19 9.63 14.64
N TYR A 15 30.29 10.04 15.28
CA TYR A 15 30.31 11.19 16.18
C TYR A 15 29.90 12.49 15.47
N LYS A 16 30.48 12.78 14.30
CA LYS A 16 30.15 13.99 13.51
C LYS A 16 28.69 14.02 13.07
N CYS A 17 28.18 12.91 12.56
CA CYS A 17 26.79 12.78 12.15
C CYS A 17 25.82 12.92 13.33
N THR A 18 26.16 12.35 14.51
CA THR A 18 25.34 12.48 15.71
C THR A 18 25.34 13.92 16.22
N ARG A 19 26.51 14.58 16.23
CA ARG A 19 26.61 16.02 16.58
C ARG A 19 25.77 16.89 15.66
N GLN A 20 25.85 16.66 14.34
CA GLN A 20 25.05 17.38 13.35
C GLN A 20 23.55 17.18 13.57
N PHE A 21 23.12 15.93 13.73
CA PHE A 21 21.72 15.59 13.95
C PHE A 21 21.14 16.24 15.23
N ILE A 22 21.90 16.23 16.31
CA ILE A 22 21.49 16.89 17.57
C ILE A 22 21.43 18.40 17.37
N SER A 23 22.43 18.99 16.71
CA SER A 23 22.50 20.43 16.41
C SER A 23 21.31 20.90 15.57
N GLU A 24 20.93 20.14 14.54
CA GLU A 24 19.73 20.41 13.73
C GLU A 24 18.45 20.37 14.56
N LYS A 25 18.30 19.34 15.42
CA LYS A 25 17.13 19.22 16.31
C LYS A 25 17.01 20.36 17.33
N LEU A 26 18.14 20.92 17.76
CA LEU A 26 18.19 22.05 18.67
C LEU A 26 18.07 23.40 17.95
N GLY A 27 17.93 23.40 16.61
CA GLY A 27 17.86 24.64 15.82
C GLY A 27 19.17 25.45 15.78
N ARG A 28 20.30 24.82 16.12
CA ARG A 28 21.64 25.47 16.17
C ARG A 28 22.53 25.17 14.97
N GLY A 29 22.18 24.17 14.16
CA GLY A 29 22.95 23.74 13.00
C GLY A 29 22.26 24.11 11.69
N SER A 30 23.04 24.45 10.65
CA SER A 30 22.52 24.63 9.31
C SER A 30 22.20 23.27 8.70
N ARG A 31 20.96 23.11 8.21
CA ARG A 31 20.48 21.93 7.49
C ARG A 31 20.38 22.26 6.01
N THR A 32 20.90 21.37 5.17
CA THR A 32 20.63 21.42 3.73
C THR A 32 19.19 20.97 3.46
N VAL A 33 18.42 21.83 2.79
CA VAL A 33 17.00 21.61 2.48
C VAL A 33 16.82 21.58 0.97
N ASP A 34 16.19 20.53 0.47
CA ASP A 34 15.67 20.43 -0.89
C ASP A 34 14.15 20.42 -0.81
N LEU A 35 13.54 21.61 -0.87
CA LEU A 35 12.09 21.77 -0.64
C LEU A 35 11.24 20.94 -1.60
N GLU A 36 11.64 20.84 -2.87
CA GLU A 36 10.90 20.09 -3.87
C GLU A 36 10.97 18.60 -3.59
N LEU A 37 12.15 18.06 -3.33
CA LEU A 37 12.35 16.66 -3.04
C LEU A 37 11.71 16.25 -1.72
N GLU A 38 11.81 17.07 -0.67
CA GLU A 38 11.18 16.84 0.63
C GLU A 38 9.65 16.80 0.49
N ALA A 39 9.04 17.71 -0.27
CA ALA A 39 7.61 17.70 -0.55
C ALA A 39 7.16 16.41 -1.27
N GLN A 40 7.92 15.94 -2.25
CA GLN A 40 7.63 14.68 -2.94
C GLN A 40 7.75 13.47 -2.01
N ILE A 41 8.74 13.46 -1.12
CA ILE A 41 8.91 12.40 -0.10
C ILE A 41 7.73 12.39 0.89
N ASP A 42 7.25 13.53 1.31
CA ASP A 42 6.11 13.62 2.22
C ASP A 42 4.81 13.16 1.55
N ILE A 43 4.60 13.51 0.28
CA ILE A 43 3.50 12.97 -0.53
C ILE A 43 3.60 11.44 -0.63
N LEU A 44 4.80 10.88 -0.82
CA LEU A 44 5.01 9.44 -0.86
C LEU A 44 4.62 8.78 0.46
N ARG A 45 5.02 9.35 1.59
CA ARG A 45 4.69 8.85 2.94
C ARG A 45 3.18 8.89 3.23
N ASP A 46 2.51 9.97 2.82
CA ASP A 46 1.06 10.10 2.96
C ASP A 46 0.31 9.10 2.05
N ASN A 47 0.72 9.00 0.79
CA ASN A 47 0.16 8.02 -0.15
C ASN A 47 0.32 6.58 0.35
N LYS A 48 1.46 6.23 0.93
CA LYS A 48 1.67 4.90 1.54
C LYS A 48 0.58 4.59 2.56
N LYS A 49 0.35 5.49 3.51
CA LYS A 49 -0.69 5.32 4.55
C LYS A 49 -2.09 5.13 3.95
N LYS A 50 -2.42 5.88 2.90
CA LYS A 50 -3.70 5.78 2.20
C LYS A 50 -3.85 4.43 1.50
N TYR A 51 -2.81 3.95 0.82
CA TYR A 51 -2.83 2.63 0.18
C TYR A 51 -2.82 1.47 1.18
N GLU A 52 -2.13 1.59 2.31
CA GLU A 52 -2.20 0.64 3.43
C GLU A 52 -3.63 0.50 3.95
N ASN A 53 -4.35 1.60 4.07
CA ASN A 53 -5.76 1.57 4.49
C ASN A 53 -6.65 0.89 3.43
N ILE A 54 -6.46 1.19 2.13
CA ILE A 54 -7.17 0.51 1.04
C ILE A 54 -6.89 -1.00 1.09
N LEU A 55 -5.64 -1.40 1.25
CA LEU A 55 -5.23 -2.80 1.34
C LEU A 55 -5.93 -3.51 2.50
N ARG A 56 -5.92 -2.91 3.68
CA ARG A 56 -6.60 -3.43 4.87
C ARG A 56 -8.11 -3.60 4.66
N LEU A 57 -8.77 -2.59 4.07
CA LEU A 57 -10.21 -2.63 3.80
C LEU A 57 -10.55 -3.69 2.74
N ALA A 58 -9.74 -3.81 1.68
CA ALA A 58 -9.93 -4.84 0.66
C ALA A 58 -9.75 -6.25 1.23
N GLN A 59 -8.77 -6.45 2.14
CA GLN A 59 -8.59 -7.73 2.85
C GLN A 59 -9.80 -8.07 3.75
N THR A 60 -10.34 -7.07 4.43
CA THR A 60 -11.57 -7.24 5.23
C THR A 60 -12.74 -7.65 4.35
N LEU A 61 -12.93 -6.95 3.21
CA LEU A 61 -13.98 -7.27 2.24
C LEU A 61 -13.83 -8.70 1.70
N SER A 62 -12.61 -9.11 1.34
CA SER A 62 -12.32 -10.47 0.89
C SER A 62 -12.70 -11.52 1.93
N THR A 63 -12.35 -11.29 3.20
CA THR A 63 -12.68 -12.20 4.31
C THR A 63 -14.19 -12.32 4.51
N GLN A 64 -14.92 -11.19 4.48
CA GLN A 64 -16.37 -11.17 4.65
C GLN A 64 -17.09 -11.85 3.47
N LEU A 65 -16.62 -11.61 2.24
CA LEU A 65 -17.17 -12.28 1.06
C LEU A 65 -16.90 -13.79 1.10
N PHE A 66 -15.71 -14.21 1.52
CA PHE A 66 -15.40 -15.64 1.70
C PHE A 66 -16.34 -16.29 2.69
N GLN A 67 -16.61 -15.67 3.83
CA GLN A 67 -17.55 -16.15 4.82
C GLN A 67 -18.98 -16.23 4.27
N MET A 68 -19.41 -15.21 3.52
CA MET A 68 -20.73 -15.19 2.88
C MET A 68 -20.88 -16.34 1.87
N VAL A 69 -19.91 -16.54 0.99
CA VAL A 69 -19.89 -17.63 0.01
C VAL A 69 -19.96 -19.00 0.69
N HIS A 70 -19.19 -19.19 1.76
CA HIS A 70 -19.22 -20.43 2.53
C HIS A 70 -20.60 -20.69 3.17
N THR A 71 -21.19 -19.67 3.77
CA THR A 71 -22.54 -19.76 4.38
C THR A 71 -23.61 -20.04 3.32
N GLN A 72 -23.54 -19.41 2.15
CA GLN A 72 -24.45 -19.67 1.03
C GLN A 72 -24.38 -21.13 0.56
N ARG A 73 -23.19 -21.72 0.48
CA ARG A 73 -23.05 -23.15 0.15
C ARG A 73 -23.73 -24.04 1.18
N GLN A 74 -23.44 -23.81 2.47
CA GLN A 74 -24.04 -24.58 3.55
C GLN A 74 -25.57 -24.46 3.56
N LEU A 75 -26.10 -23.25 3.33
CA LEU A 75 -27.54 -23.00 3.23
C LEU A 75 -28.14 -23.70 2.00
N GLY A 76 -27.46 -23.66 0.86
CA GLY A 76 -27.85 -24.37 -0.34
C GLY A 76 -27.94 -25.90 -0.13
N ASP A 77 -26.96 -26.46 0.58
CA ASP A 77 -26.94 -27.89 0.89
C ASP A 77 -28.06 -28.25 1.87
N ALA A 78 -28.33 -27.44 2.89
CA ALA A 78 -29.43 -27.63 3.81
C ALA A 78 -30.81 -27.56 3.11
N PHE A 79 -31.03 -26.63 2.21
CA PHE A 79 -32.23 -26.56 1.39
C PHE A 79 -32.36 -27.79 0.47
N ALA A 80 -31.29 -28.23 -0.15
CA ALA A 80 -31.32 -29.44 -1.00
C ALA A 80 -31.71 -30.70 -0.19
N ASP A 81 -31.19 -30.86 1.01
CA ASP A 81 -31.57 -31.98 1.89
C ASP A 81 -33.09 -31.95 2.27
N LEU A 82 -33.60 -30.75 2.59
CA LEU A 82 -35.03 -30.58 2.89
C LEU A 82 -35.92 -30.77 1.66
N SER A 83 -35.50 -30.38 0.47
CA SER A 83 -36.20 -30.62 -0.77
C SER A 83 -36.48 -32.11 -0.99
N LEU A 84 -35.52 -32.99 -0.67
CA LEU A 84 -35.69 -34.41 -0.80
C LEU A 84 -36.63 -35.03 0.26
N LYS A 85 -36.84 -34.36 1.37
CA LYS A 85 -37.61 -34.86 2.51
C LYS A 85 -39.03 -34.30 2.61
N SER A 86 -39.30 -33.19 1.95
CA SER A 86 -40.60 -32.47 1.98
C SER A 86 -41.27 -32.54 0.62
N LEU A 87 -42.29 -33.35 0.48
CA LEU A 87 -43.02 -33.48 -0.78
C LEU A 87 -43.82 -32.21 -1.13
N GLU A 88 -44.34 -31.52 -0.13
CA GLU A 88 -45.20 -30.33 -0.29
C GLU A 88 -44.38 -29.07 -0.67
N LEU A 89 -43.11 -28.99 -0.25
CA LEU A 89 -42.23 -27.84 -0.47
C LEU A 89 -40.99 -28.23 -1.28
N HIS A 90 -41.07 -29.32 -2.03
CA HIS A 90 -39.96 -29.82 -2.83
C HIS A 90 -39.40 -28.82 -3.78
N GLU A 91 -40.27 -28.14 -4.53
CA GLU A 91 -39.85 -27.12 -5.53
C GLU A 91 -39.27 -25.88 -4.87
N GLU A 92 -39.91 -25.37 -3.79
CA GLU A 92 -39.48 -24.19 -3.07
C GLU A 92 -38.11 -24.37 -2.44
N PHE A 93 -37.84 -25.48 -1.79
CA PHE A 93 -36.52 -25.83 -1.27
C PHE A 93 -35.50 -26.05 -2.41
N GLY A 94 -35.92 -26.68 -3.51
CA GLY A 94 -35.08 -26.97 -4.65
C GLY A 94 -34.54 -25.68 -5.31
N TYR A 95 -35.41 -24.74 -5.71
CA TYR A 95 -34.95 -23.52 -6.35
C TYR A 95 -34.19 -22.58 -5.39
N ASN A 96 -34.49 -22.59 -4.07
CA ASN A 96 -33.69 -21.89 -3.09
C ASN A 96 -32.30 -22.49 -2.92
N ALA A 97 -32.18 -23.84 -2.94
CA ALA A 97 -30.91 -24.53 -2.93
C ALA A 97 -30.02 -24.13 -4.13
N ASP A 98 -30.60 -24.17 -5.33
CA ASP A 98 -29.89 -23.83 -6.57
C ASP A 98 -29.48 -22.36 -6.60
N THR A 99 -30.35 -21.47 -6.13
CA THR A 99 -30.05 -20.05 -5.99
C THR A 99 -28.85 -19.82 -5.09
N GLN A 100 -28.81 -20.42 -3.90
CA GLN A 100 -27.68 -20.22 -2.98
C GLN A 100 -26.38 -20.77 -3.54
N LYS A 101 -26.40 -21.96 -4.18
CA LYS A 101 -25.21 -22.55 -4.83
C LYS A 101 -24.70 -21.69 -5.96
N LEU A 102 -25.58 -21.11 -6.75
CA LEU A 102 -25.24 -20.22 -7.84
C LEU A 102 -24.60 -18.91 -7.35
N LEU A 103 -25.24 -18.25 -6.35
CA LEU A 103 -24.69 -17.05 -5.73
C LEU A 103 -23.30 -17.31 -5.13
N ALA A 104 -23.12 -18.46 -4.49
CA ALA A 104 -21.83 -18.88 -3.96
C ALA A 104 -20.78 -19.04 -5.05
N LYS A 105 -21.11 -19.70 -6.17
CA LYS A 105 -20.21 -19.87 -7.32
C LYS A 105 -19.78 -18.54 -7.93
N ASN A 106 -20.72 -17.61 -8.12
CA ASN A 106 -20.42 -16.27 -8.63
C ASN A 106 -19.61 -15.46 -7.64
N GLY A 107 -19.86 -15.63 -6.33
CA GLY A 107 -19.11 -15.04 -5.24
C GLY A 107 -17.65 -15.49 -5.20
N GLU A 108 -17.35 -16.74 -5.56
CA GLU A 108 -15.96 -17.21 -5.69
C GLU A 108 -15.19 -16.49 -6.77
N THR A 109 -15.81 -16.30 -7.94
CA THR A 109 -15.18 -15.55 -9.05
C THR A 109 -14.89 -14.10 -8.65
N LEU A 110 -15.83 -13.46 -7.94
CA LEU A 110 -15.59 -12.13 -7.38
C LEU A 110 -14.47 -12.12 -6.34
N LEU A 111 -14.41 -13.16 -5.48
CA LEU A 111 -13.38 -13.30 -4.46
C LEU A 111 -11.98 -13.42 -5.09
N GLU A 112 -11.84 -14.19 -6.17
CA GLU A 112 -10.58 -14.29 -6.93
C GLU A 112 -10.13 -12.91 -7.48
N ALA A 113 -11.06 -12.14 -8.04
CA ALA A 113 -10.77 -10.80 -8.56
C ALA A 113 -10.35 -9.82 -7.43
N ILE A 114 -11.02 -9.88 -6.28
CA ILE A 114 -10.65 -9.08 -5.10
C ILE A 114 -9.26 -9.46 -4.61
N ASN A 115 -8.95 -10.76 -4.53
CA ASN A 115 -7.64 -11.24 -4.10
C ASN A 115 -6.52 -10.83 -5.06
N PHE A 116 -6.79 -10.79 -6.36
CA PHE A 116 -5.85 -10.27 -7.36
C PHE A 116 -5.57 -8.76 -7.17
N PHE A 117 -6.61 -7.97 -6.90
CA PHE A 117 -6.48 -6.56 -6.55
C PHE A 117 -5.64 -6.39 -5.27
N ILE A 118 -5.93 -7.16 -4.21
CA ILE A 118 -5.17 -7.16 -2.96
C ILE A 118 -3.68 -7.46 -3.21
N ALA A 119 -3.37 -8.49 -3.99
CA ALA A 119 -1.99 -8.86 -4.32
C ALA A 119 -1.24 -7.73 -5.03
N SER A 120 -1.90 -7.03 -5.95
CA SER A 120 -1.34 -5.91 -6.70
C SER A 120 -1.07 -4.70 -5.80
N VAL A 121 -2.03 -4.31 -4.96
CA VAL A 121 -1.86 -3.21 -4.00
C VAL A 121 -0.81 -3.55 -2.94
N ASN A 122 -0.79 -4.80 -2.46
CA ASN A 122 0.23 -5.26 -1.52
C ASN A 122 1.65 -5.16 -2.10
N THR A 123 1.82 -5.51 -3.38
CA THR A 123 3.11 -5.36 -4.07
C THR A 123 3.51 -3.89 -4.18
N LEU A 124 2.58 -3.01 -4.51
CA LEU A 124 2.84 -1.57 -4.57
C LEU A 124 3.28 -1.03 -3.20
N VAL A 125 2.54 -1.35 -2.14
CA VAL A 125 2.79 -0.81 -0.78
C VAL A 125 4.04 -1.41 -0.16
N ASN A 126 4.09 -2.74 -0.06
CA ASN A 126 5.08 -3.44 0.78
C ASN A 126 6.37 -3.82 0.05
N LYS A 127 6.44 -3.59 -1.28
CA LYS A 127 7.67 -3.78 -2.04
C LYS A 127 8.13 -2.49 -2.70
N THR A 128 7.33 -1.92 -3.58
CA THR A 128 7.78 -0.80 -4.43
C THR A 128 7.93 0.50 -3.66
N ILE A 129 6.96 0.86 -2.83
CA ILE A 129 7.03 2.07 -1.99
C ILE A 129 8.10 1.88 -0.90
N GLU A 130 8.17 0.70 -0.26
CA GLU A 130 9.18 0.42 0.77
C GLU A 130 10.61 0.49 0.22
N ASP A 131 10.88 -0.05 -0.97
CA ASP A 131 12.20 0.07 -1.61
C ASP A 131 12.56 1.55 -1.89
N THR A 132 11.58 2.35 -2.31
CA THR A 132 11.78 3.78 -2.51
C THR A 132 12.07 4.49 -1.18
N LEU A 133 11.33 4.19 -0.11
CA LEU A 133 11.54 4.74 1.22
C LEU A 133 12.87 4.32 1.84
N LEU A 134 13.36 3.11 1.53
CA LEU A 134 14.71 2.70 1.92
C LEU A 134 15.78 3.60 1.26
N THR A 135 15.61 3.92 -0.02
CA THR A 135 16.50 4.86 -0.72
C THR A 135 16.41 6.27 -0.14
N VAL A 136 15.22 6.72 0.27
CA VAL A 136 15.04 7.98 1.02
C VAL A 136 15.83 7.98 2.33
N LYS A 137 15.81 6.90 3.11
CA LYS A 137 16.62 6.78 4.34
C LYS A 137 18.12 6.90 4.06
N GLN A 138 18.58 6.29 2.97
CA GLN A 138 19.98 6.41 2.55
C GLN A 138 20.35 7.85 2.13
N TYR A 139 19.44 8.54 1.45
CA TYR A 139 19.58 9.96 1.10
C TYR A 139 19.64 10.83 2.36
N GLU A 140 18.73 10.64 3.31
CA GLU A 140 18.71 11.39 4.57
C GLU A 140 20.02 11.18 5.36
N SER A 141 20.55 9.95 5.40
CA SER A 141 21.84 9.68 6.01
C SER A 141 23.00 10.38 5.29
N ALA A 142 23.01 10.35 3.95
CA ALA A 142 24.03 11.02 3.16
C ALA A 142 23.97 12.55 3.30
N ARG A 143 22.76 13.13 3.46
CA ARG A 143 22.58 14.55 3.75
C ARG A 143 23.18 14.94 5.10
N ILE A 144 22.92 14.14 6.15
CA ILE A 144 23.49 14.39 7.48
C ILE A 144 25.02 14.32 7.44
N GLU A 145 25.58 13.33 6.74
CA GLU A 145 27.03 13.24 6.54
C GLU A 145 27.57 14.48 5.81
N TYR A 146 26.93 14.88 4.71
CA TYR A 146 27.32 16.07 3.94
C TYR A 146 27.30 17.34 4.82
N ASP A 147 26.23 17.56 5.57
CA ASP A 147 26.09 18.71 6.45
C ASP A 147 27.12 18.70 7.58
N ALA A 148 27.42 17.53 8.17
CA ALA A 148 28.43 17.39 9.21
C ALA A 148 29.84 17.76 8.72
N TYR A 149 30.24 17.28 7.53
CA TYR A 149 31.54 17.60 6.97
C TYR A 149 31.62 19.03 6.41
N ARG A 150 30.50 19.60 5.97
CA ARG A 150 30.42 21.02 5.62
C ARG A 150 30.66 21.90 6.85
N THR A 151 29.97 21.61 7.95
CA THR A 151 30.12 22.38 9.21
C THR A 151 31.55 22.28 9.75
N ASP A 152 32.16 21.10 9.73
CA ASP A 152 33.55 20.94 10.14
C ASP A 152 34.52 21.78 9.28
N LEU A 153 34.30 21.82 7.96
CA LEU A 153 35.13 22.61 7.06
C LEU A 153 34.92 24.10 7.29
N GLU A 154 33.69 24.54 7.52
CA GLU A 154 33.35 25.94 7.87
C GLU A 154 34.02 26.35 9.19
N GLU A 155 33.94 25.52 10.24
CA GLU A 155 34.59 25.76 11.53
C GLU A 155 36.12 25.88 11.37
N LEU A 156 36.76 24.99 10.60
CA LEU A 156 38.20 25.05 10.34
C LEU A 156 38.63 26.31 9.56
N ASN A 157 37.81 26.78 8.66
CA ASN A 157 38.09 27.98 7.85
C ASN A 157 37.92 29.30 8.64
N LEU A 158 37.20 29.31 9.78
CA LEU A 158 37.07 30.42 10.69
C LEU A 158 38.32 30.60 11.60
N GLY A 159 39.13 29.51 11.69
CA GLY A 159 40.37 29.51 12.50
C GLY A 159 41.58 30.13 11.82
N PRO A 160 42.70 30.26 12.54
CA PRO A 160 43.95 30.79 11.97
C PRO A 160 44.49 29.87 10.89
N ARG A 161 45.01 30.45 9.82
CA ARG A 161 45.67 29.73 8.71
C ARG A 161 47.18 29.65 8.93
N ASP A 162 47.60 28.72 9.75
CA ASP A 162 49.01 28.46 10.03
C ASP A 162 49.50 27.13 9.42
N ALA A 163 50.77 26.83 9.57
CA ALA A 163 51.40 25.59 9.05
C ALA A 163 50.80 24.31 9.64
N ASN A 164 50.12 24.37 10.79
CA ASN A 164 49.48 23.24 11.47
C ASN A 164 48.02 23.04 11.05
N THR A 165 47.33 24.13 10.64
CA THR A 165 45.91 24.10 10.26
C THR A 165 45.73 23.90 8.75
N LEU A 166 46.61 24.34 7.90
CA LEU A 166 46.55 24.19 6.44
C LEU A 166 46.36 22.68 6.00
N PRO A 167 47.17 21.73 6.49
CA PRO A 167 46.98 20.33 6.12
C PRO A 167 45.65 19.74 6.57
N LYS A 168 45.09 20.21 7.71
CA LYS A 168 43.78 19.80 8.23
C LYS A 168 42.64 20.34 7.37
N ILE A 169 42.78 21.59 6.90
CA ILE A 169 41.82 22.21 5.97
C ILE A 169 41.79 21.42 4.65
N GLU A 170 42.95 21.10 4.07
CA GLU A 170 43.03 20.32 2.82
C GLU A 170 42.40 18.92 2.98
N GLN A 171 42.71 18.23 4.06
CA GLN A 171 42.09 16.93 4.37
C GLN A 171 40.56 17.05 4.55
N SER A 172 40.09 18.08 5.24
CA SER A 172 38.65 18.33 5.44
C SER A 172 37.95 18.67 4.12
N GLN A 173 38.59 19.42 3.22
CA GLN A 173 38.09 19.70 1.88
C GLN A 173 37.94 18.42 1.05
N GLN A 174 38.91 17.52 1.07
CA GLN A 174 38.82 16.24 0.36
C GLN A 174 37.66 15.38 0.89
N LEU A 175 37.53 15.28 2.21
CA LEU A 175 36.43 14.52 2.84
C LEU A 175 35.06 15.16 2.52
N PHE A 176 34.95 16.46 2.61
CA PHE A 176 33.74 17.19 2.22
C PHE A 176 33.35 16.90 0.76
N GLN A 177 34.30 16.90 -0.16
CA GLN A 177 34.02 16.62 -1.57
C GLN A 177 33.48 15.18 -1.76
N VAL A 178 34.03 14.20 -1.08
CA VAL A 178 33.55 12.79 -1.10
C VAL A 178 32.11 12.70 -0.62
N HIS A 179 31.79 13.35 0.51
CA HIS A 179 30.41 13.32 1.06
C HIS A 179 29.43 14.15 0.22
N LYS A 180 29.88 15.23 -0.43
CA LYS A 180 29.09 15.99 -1.39
C LYS A 180 28.70 15.16 -2.62
N GLU A 181 29.64 14.41 -3.18
CA GLU A 181 29.37 13.50 -4.29
C GLU A 181 28.40 12.37 -3.91
N LYS A 182 28.59 11.79 -2.72
CA LYS A 182 27.67 10.80 -2.17
C LYS A 182 26.26 11.36 -1.99
N TYR A 183 26.12 12.56 -1.42
CA TYR A 183 24.84 13.25 -1.25
C TYR A 183 24.17 13.47 -2.60
N ASN A 184 24.86 14.05 -3.57
CA ASN A 184 24.33 14.31 -4.90
C ASN A 184 23.85 13.04 -5.60
N LYS A 185 24.63 11.96 -5.49
CA LYS A 185 24.25 10.66 -6.03
C LYS A 185 22.98 10.11 -5.38
N MET A 186 22.87 10.18 -4.05
CA MET A 186 21.67 9.69 -3.34
C MET A 186 20.45 10.56 -3.65
N ARG A 187 20.60 11.89 -3.74
CA ARG A 187 19.58 12.83 -4.16
C ARG A 187 19.00 12.45 -5.54
N ASN A 188 19.88 12.25 -6.51
CA ASN A 188 19.47 11.83 -7.86
C ASN A 188 18.79 10.48 -7.86
N ASN A 189 19.27 9.50 -7.10
CA ASN A 189 18.66 8.18 -7.00
C ASN A 189 17.23 8.25 -6.45
N VAL A 190 16.97 9.06 -5.42
CA VAL A 190 15.62 9.27 -4.87
C VAL A 190 14.72 9.91 -5.91
N SER A 191 15.18 11.00 -6.57
CA SER A 191 14.40 11.69 -7.60
C SER A 191 13.99 10.76 -8.75
N ILE A 192 14.91 9.95 -9.24
CA ILE A 192 14.65 8.96 -10.30
C ILE A 192 13.65 7.91 -9.81
N LYS A 193 13.83 7.36 -8.60
CA LYS A 193 12.91 6.35 -8.05
C LYS A 193 11.51 6.90 -7.82
N LEU A 194 11.38 8.13 -7.33
CA LEU A 194 10.07 8.78 -7.16
C LEU A 194 9.34 8.93 -8.49
N LYS A 195 10.05 9.37 -9.54
CA LYS A 195 9.48 9.49 -10.88
C LYS A 195 9.00 8.14 -11.43
N PHE A 196 9.84 7.11 -11.39
CA PHE A 196 9.47 5.77 -11.84
C PHE A 196 8.32 5.18 -11.04
N LEU A 197 8.31 5.38 -9.73
CA LEU A 197 7.22 4.92 -8.87
C LEU A 197 5.90 5.58 -9.27
N GLU A 198 5.89 6.90 -9.50
CA GLU A 198 4.68 7.63 -9.88
C GLU A 198 4.12 7.14 -11.23
N GLU A 199 4.97 7.00 -12.24
CA GLU A 199 4.58 6.50 -13.56
C GLU A 199 4.03 5.06 -13.50
N ASN A 200 4.68 4.16 -12.77
CA ASN A 200 4.26 2.78 -12.65
C ASN A 200 2.99 2.64 -11.80
N LYS A 201 2.89 3.39 -10.71
CA LYS A 201 1.72 3.42 -9.84
C LYS A 201 0.45 3.74 -10.63
N VAL A 202 0.49 4.80 -11.44
CA VAL A 202 -0.66 5.22 -12.25
C VAL A 202 -1.09 4.10 -13.22
N LYS A 203 -0.14 3.50 -13.94
CA LYS A 203 -0.43 2.42 -14.89
C LYS A 203 -1.05 1.19 -14.21
N VAL A 204 -0.43 0.75 -13.11
CA VAL A 204 -0.90 -0.45 -12.37
C VAL A 204 -2.27 -0.19 -11.76
N LEU A 205 -2.45 0.91 -11.04
CA LEU A 205 -3.70 1.20 -10.35
C LEU A 205 -4.85 1.44 -11.33
N HIS A 206 -4.61 2.10 -12.46
CA HIS A 206 -5.63 2.30 -13.48
C HIS A 206 -6.23 0.95 -13.93
N SER A 207 -5.39 0.01 -14.35
CA SER A 207 -5.83 -1.32 -14.78
C SER A 207 -6.52 -2.10 -13.66
N GLN A 208 -5.95 -2.07 -12.45
CA GLN A 208 -6.49 -2.82 -11.32
C GLN A 208 -7.83 -2.29 -10.84
N LEU A 209 -8.03 -0.98 -10.82
CA LEU A 209 -9.31 -0.37 -10.44
C LEU A 209 -10.40 -0.67 -11.47
N LEU A 210 -10.08 -0.66 -12.76
CA LEU A 210 -11.01 -1.06 -13.81
C LEU A 210 -11.42 -2.54 -13.67
N LEU A 211 -10.46 -3.44 -13.47
CA LEU A 211 -10.73 -4.87 -13.29
C LEU A 211 -11.57 -5.12 -12.03
N PHE A 212 -11.26 -4.46 -10.94
CA PHE A 212 -12.00 -4.55 -9.69
C PHE A 212 -13.46 -4.09 -9.87
N HIS A 213 -13.68 -2.92 -10.52
CA HIS A 213 -15.02 -2.42 -10.83
C HIS A 213 -15.79 -3.37 -11.73
N ASN A 214 -15.16 -3.87 -12.81
CA ASN A 214 -15.79 -4.80 -13.73
C ASN A 214 -16.19 -6.13 -13.07
N ALA A 215 -15.38 -6.64 -12.15
CA ALA A 215 -15.69 -7.86 -11.41
C ALA A 215 -16.93 -7.67 -10.52
N ILE A 216 -17.05 -6.53 -9.84
CA ILE A 216 -18.23 -6.18 -9.05
C ILE A 216 -19.47 -6.05 -9.95
N ALA A 217 -19.36 -5.32 -11.06
CA ALA A 217 -20.47 -5.14 -11.99
C ALA A 217 -20.93 -6.48 -12.59
N ALA A 218 -20.01 -7.36 -12.96
CA ALA A 218 -20.30 -8.70 -13.49
C ALA A 218 -21.00 -9.57 -12.45
N TYR A 219 -20.56 -9.54 -11.18
CA TYR A 219 -21.17 -10.28 -10.08
C TYR A 219 -22.65 -9.90 -9.90
N PHE A 220 -22.96 -8.62 -9.76
CA PHE A 220 -24.32 -8.16 -9.55
C PHE A 220 -25.20 -8.38 -10.79
N SER A 221 -24.74 -8.04 -11.97
CA SER A 221 -25.50 -8.22 -13.22
C SER A 221 -25.72 -9.70 -13.56
N GLY A 222 -24.72 -10.55 -13.32
CA GLY A 222 -24.85 -11.99 -13.51
C GLY A 222 -25.85 -12.63 -12.55
N ASN A 223 -25.78 -12.28 -11.27
CA ASN A 223 -26.73 -12.74 -10.26
C ASN A 223 -28.16 -12.28 -10.58
N GLN A 224 -28.36 -11.01 -10.96
CA GLN A 224 -29.68 -10.50 -11.33
C GLN A 224 -30.29 -11.32 -12.46
N LYS A 225 -29.58 -11.53 -13.55
CA LYS A 225 -30.10 -12.31 -14.70
C LYS A 225 -30.51 -13.71 -14.31
N GLN A 226 -29.75 -14.38 -13.45
CA GLN A 226 -30.02 -15.74 -13.03
C GLN A 226 -31.19 -15.82 -12.06
N LEU A 227 -31.31 -14.87 -11.15
CA LEU A 227 -32.48 -14.75 -10.27
C LEU A 227 -33.77 -14.48 -11.07
N GLU A 228 -33.70 -13.63 -12.07
CA GLU A 228 -34.84 -13.38 -12.97
C GLU A 228 -35.24 -14.63 -13.76
N GLN A 229 -34.29 -15.47 -14.18
CA GLN A 229 -34.58 -16.74 -14.85
C GLN A 229 -35.28 -17.72 -13.90
N THR A 230 -34.80 -17.85 -12.66
CA THR A 230 -35.43 -18.69 -11.64
C THR A 230 -36.85 -18.25 -11.33
N LEU A 231 -37.08 -16.93 -11.17
CA LEU A 231 -38.42 -16.38 -10.97
C LEU A 231 -39.40 -16.73 -12.10
N LYS A 232 -38.93 -16.65 -13.36
CA LYS A 232 -39.73 -17.01 -14.53
C LYS A 232 -39.99 -18.53 -14.58
N GLN A 233 -39.00 -19.36 -14.31
CA GLN A 233 -39.10 -20.81 -14.35
C GLN A 233 -40.12 -21.35 -13.35
N PHE A 234 -40.16 -20.80 -12.15
CA PHE A 234 -41.08 -21.22 -11.08
C PHE A 234 -42.31 -20.33 -10.96
N HIS A 235 -42.61 -19.45 -11.93
CA HIS A 235 -43.76 -18.55 -11.97
C HIS A 235 -43.85 -17.63 -10.75
N ILE A 236 -42.72 -17.31 -10.11
CA ILE A 236 -42.68 -16.44 -8.93
C ILE A 236 -42.80 -14.99 -9.35
N LYS A 237 -43.77 -14.25 -8.76
CA LYS A 237 -43.87 -12.81 -8.98
C LYS A 237 -42.89 -12.04 -8.11
N LEU A 238 -42.03 -11.25 -8.75
CA LEU A 238 -41.10 -10.38 -8.04
C LEU A 238 -41.92 -9.28 -7.32
N LYS A 239 -41.78 -9.20 -6.00
CA LYS A 239 -42.28 -8.06 -5.21
C LYS A 239 -41.18 -7.04 -5.02
N THR A 240 -41.46 -5.78 -5.27
CA THR A 240 -40.50 -4.69 -5.03
C THR A 240 -40.33 -4.52 -3.52
N PRO A 241 -39.08 -4.46 -3.00
CA PRO A 241 -38.85 -4.17 -1.60
C PRO A 241 -39.53 -2.83 -1.21
N GLY A 242 -40.33 -2.82 -0.15
CA GLY A 242 -41.06 -1.64 0.32
C GLY A 242 -42.44 -1.39 -0.34
N ALA A 243 -42.90 -2.27 -1.25
CA ALA A 243 -44.30 -2.23 -1.67
C ALA A 243 -45.16 -2.75 -0.51
N ASP A 244 -46.12 -1.94 -0.06
CA ASP A 244 -47.18 -2.30 0.92
C ASP A 244 -48.05 -3.41 0.34
N ALA A 245 -47.56 -4.64 0.34
CA ALA A 245 -48.38 -5.82 0.12
C ALA A 245 -48.73 -6.39 1.49
N PRO A 246 -50.01 -6.60 1.84
CA PRO A 246 -50.34 -7.26 3.09
C PRO A 246 -49.60 -8.58 3.19
N SER A 247 -49.11 -8.88 4.38
CA SER A 247 -48.45 -10.16 4.60
C SER A 247 -49.45 -11.27 4.31
N TRP A 248 -48.99 -12.46 3.90
CA TRP A 248 -49.88 -13.62 3.69
C TRP A 248 -50.73 -13.97 4.94
N LEU A 249 -50.29 -13.54 6.13
CA LEU A 249 -51.06 -13.63 7.38
C LEU A 249 -52.28 -12.66 7.45
N GLU A 250 -52.31 -11.60 6.65
CA GLU A 250 -53.39 -10.62 6.62
C GLU A 250 -54.41 -10.94 5.52
N GLN A 251 -54.22 -12.00 4.73
CA GLN A 251 -55.10 -12.45 3.66
C GLN A 251 -56.02 -13.63 4.08
N GLN A 252 -56.01 -14.00 5.37
CA GLN A 252 -56.98 -14.91 5.99
C GLN A 252 -58.06 -14.08 6.70
#